data_06f58926a966e328b9652dab89bfda7f
#
_entry.id   06f58926a966e328b9652dab89bfda7f
#
_cell.length_a   1.000
_cell.length_b   1.000
_cell.length_c   1.000
_cell.angle_alpha   90.00
_cell.angle_beta   90.00
_cell.angle_gamma   90.00
#
_symmetry.space_group_name_H-M   'P 1'
#
loop_
_entity.id
_entity.type
_entity.pdbx_description
1 polymer ?
#
loop_
_entity_poly.entity_id
_entity_poly.type
_entity_poly.pdbx_seq_one_letter_code
_entity_poly.pdbx_strand_id
1 'polypeptide(L)'
;IKIKKATLSLILLLFGFGVQAQHQHTSPQENLKKLDSLINKLSTKAEHAEKFGRLIIQDDGGRMKPINTFSSELVRKVSKSDTYKDLNSDQVFLSMTQYPQLWYNVPMIYLKKGNDSIRNIIGIPSEDKYAPLIAFFDHRGNYKLEKHLAEAYKAAVPNQFQKDFIEADKKVNLLYSALSGQILRIFPIPYEPNNKWVSY
;
A
#
# COMPACT_ATOMS: atom_id res chain seq x y z
N ILE A 1 -18.89 -32.67 -60.07
CA ILE A 1 -18.86 -31.33 -59.47
C ILE A 1 -19.62 -31.25 -58.08
N LYS A 2 -20.02 -32.40 -57.45
CA LYS A 2 -20.73 -32.38 -56.15
C LYS A 2 -19.85 -32.60 -54.93
N ILE A 3 -18.56 -32.90 -55.07
CA ILE A 3 -17.66 -33.27 -53.98
C ILE A 3 -16.98 -31.98 -53.36
N LYS A 4 -16.86 -30.90 -54.11
CA LYS A 4 -16.17 -29.67 -53.61
C LYS A 4 -16.98 -28.84 -52.61
N LYS A 5 -18.30 -29.01 -52.50
CA LYS A 5 -19.15 -28.26 -51.55
C LYS A 5 -19.19 -28.88 -50.13
N ALA A 6 -18.96 -30.16 -50.01
CA ALA A 6 -18.97 -30.86 -48.72
C ALA A 6 -17.68 -30.63 -47.90
N THR A 7 -16.54 -30.52 -48.59
CA THR A 7 -15.25 -30.28 -47.92
C THR A 7 -15.11 -28.84 -47.41
N LEU A 8 -15.75 -27.86 -48.09
CA LEU A 8 -15.71 -26.46 -47.63
C LEU A 8 -16.59 -26.26 -46.38
N SER A 9 -17.71 -27.01 -46.28
CA SER A 9 -18.60 -26.95 -45.10
C SER A 9 -18.00 -27.61 -43.88
N LEU A 10 -17.13 -28.59 -44.01
CA LEU A 10 -16.44 -29.27 -42.91
C LEU A 10 -15.30 -28.41 -42.34
N ILE A 11 -14.62 -27.60 -43.18
CA ILE A 11 -13.54 -26.70 -42.72
C ILE A 11 -14.15 -25.52 -41.95
N LEU A 12 -15.37 -25.07 -42.29
CA LEU A 12 -16.03 -23.96 -41.56
C LEU A 12 -16.51 -24.40 -40.15
N LEU A 13 -16.78 -25.69 -39.95
CA LEU A 13 -17.20 -26.26 -38.64
C LEU A 13 -16.02 -26.44 -37.66
N LEU A 14 -14.80 -26.52 -38.13
CA LEU A 14 -13.61 -26.67 -37.31
C LEU A 14 -13.05 -25.31 -36.76
N PHE A 15 -13.46 -24.18 -37.32
CA PHE A 15 -13.11 -22.86 -36.83
C PHE A 15 -14.08 -22.26 -35.78
N GLY A 16 -15.14 -23.01 -35.42
CA GLY A 16 -16.14 -22.59 -34.45
C GLY A 16 -15.79 -22.88 -32.97
N PHE A 17 -14.67 -23.53 -32.68
CA PHE A 17 -14.17 -23.60 -31.31
C PHE A 17 -13.47 -22.28 -30.98
N GLY A 18 -14.26 -21.26 -30.74
CA GLY A 18 -13.80 -19.99 -30.20
C GLY A 18 -12.99 -20.26 -28.95
N VAL A 19 -11.77 -19.75 -28.95
CA VAL A 19 -10.96 -19.58 -27.75
C VAL A 19 -11.81 -18.75 -26.80
N GLN A 20 -12.57 -19.41 -25.93
CA GLN A 20 -13.08 -18.78 -24.73
C GLN A 20 -11.84 -18.53 -23.84
N ALA A 21 -11.23 -17.38 -24.04
CA ALA A 21 -10.35 -16.80 -23.03
C ALA A 21 -11.23 -16.60 -21.79
N GLN A 22 -11.27 -17.61 -20.92
CA GLN A 22 -11.82 -17.47 -19.59
C GLN A 22 -10.95 -16.42 -18.87
N HIS A 23 -11.35 -15.15 -18.94
CA HIS A 23 -10.98 -14.19 -17.93
C HIS A 23 -11.54 -14.75 -16.62
N GLN A 24 -10.74 -15.52 -15.90
CA GLN A 24 -11.02 -15.85 -14.52
C GLN A 24 -11.07 -14.53 -13.76
N HIS A 25 -12.28 -14.02 -13.55
CA HIS A 25 -12.55 -12.94 -12.60
C HIS A 25 -12.25 -13.48 -11.20
N THR A 26 -10.98 -13.43 -10.84
CA THR A 26 -10.54 -13.74 -9.48
C THR A 26 -11.23 -12.75 -8.55
N SER A 27 -11.90 -13.25 -7.50
CA SER A 27 -12.58 -12.36 -6.55
C SER A 27 -11.55 -11.45 -5.84
N PRO A 28 -11.93 -10.24 -5.41
CA PRO A 28 -11.04 -9.36 -4.65
C PRO A 28 -10.40 -10.05 -3.43
N GLN A 29 -11.16 -10.95 -2.77
CA GLN A 29 -10.67 -11.71 -1.63
C GLN A 29 -9.62 -12.76 -2.02
N GLU A 30 -9.77 -13.40 -3.18
CA GLU A 30 -8.79 -14.37 -3.69
C GLU A 30 -7.49 -13.65 -4.10
N ASN A 31 -7.60 -12.49 -4.72
CA ASN A 31 -6.44 -11.66 -5.06
C ASN A 31 -5.68 -11.22 -3.82
N LEU A 32 -6.39 -10.83 -2.75
CA LEU A 32 -5.78 -10.48 -1.47
C LEU A 32 -5.06 -11.69 -0.84
N LYS A 33 -5.67 -12.89 -0.85
CA LYS A 33 -5.01 -14.11 -0.35
C LYS A 33 -3.74 -14.45 -1.14
N LYS A 34 -3.74 -14.29 -2.45
CA LYS A 34 -2.55 -14.48 -3.30
C LYS A 34 -1.46 -13.48 -2.95
N LEU A 35 -1.85 -12.20 -2.75
CA LEU A 35 -0.94 -11.14 -2.34
C LEU A 35 -0.32 -11.42 -0.95
N ASP A 36 -1.13 -11.79 0.03
CA ASP A 36 -0.67 -12.16 1.38
C ASP A 36 0.32 -13.34 1.34
N SER A 37 -0.02 -14.38 0.56
CA SER A 37 0.87 -15.55 0.37
C SER A 37 2.20 -15.15 -0.27
N LEU A 38 2.18 -14.25 -1.26
CA LEU A 38 3.38 -13.76 -1.92
C LEU A 38 4.24 -12.93 -0.97
N ILE A 39 3.64 -12.02 -0.22
CA ILE A 39 4.34 -11.22 0.79
C ILE A 39 5.00 -12.13 1.82
N ASN A 40 4.27 -13.10 2.35
CA ASN A 40 4.81 -14.03 3.34
C ASN A 40 5.99 -14.86 2.78
N LYS A 41 5.87 -15.34 1.54
CA LYS A 41 6.93 -16.10 0.85
C LYS A 41 8.20 -15.27 0.62
N LEU A 42 8.04 -13.97 0.29
CA LEU A 42 9.14 -13.07 -0.03
C LEU A 42 9.71 -12.37 1.22
N SER A 43 8.98 -12.40 2.33
CA SER A 43 9.41 -11.75 3.57
C SER A 43 10.64 -12.41 4.16
N THR A 44 11.53 -11.58 4.63
CA THR A 44 12.76 -11.99 5.30
C THR A 44 12.46 -12.67 6.64
N LYS A 45 13.29 -13.63 7.04
CA LYS A 45 13.20 -14.28 8.36
C LYS A 45 13.30 -13.26 9.49
N ALA A 46 12.59 -13.52 10.59
CA ALA A 46 12.53 -12.60 11.75
C ALA A 46 13.92 -12.24 12.30
N GLU A 47 14.83 -13.20 12.40
CA GLU A 47 16.22 -12.96 12.88
C GLU A 47 17.00 -11.98 12.00
N HIS A 48 16.80 -12.03 10.68
CA HIS A 48 17.44 -11.10 9.75
C HIS A 48 16.81 -9.70 9.85
N ALA A 49 15.48 -9.64 9.93
CA ALA A 49 14.75 -8.39 10.11
C ALA A 49 15.12 -7.70 11.44
N GLU A 50 15.33 -8.47 12.51
CA GLU A 50 15.82 -7.95 13.79
C GLU A 50 17.21 -7.31 13.67
N LYS A 51 18.14 -7.91 12.91
CA LYS A 51 19.45 -7.30 12.65
C LYS A 51 19.33 -5.98 11.90
N PHE A 52 18.46 -5.92 10.89
CA PHE A 52 18.14 -4.70 10.18
C PHE A 52 17.50 -3.66 11.12
N GLY A 53 16.61 -4.09 12.01
CA GLY A 53 15.97 -3.26 13.02
C GLY A 53 16.93 -2.55 13.98
N ARG A 54 18.16 -3.03 14.12
CA ARG A 54 19.21 -2.41 14.98
C ARG A 54 19.93 -1.23 14.30
N LEU A 55 19.80 -1.08 13.00
CA LEU A 55 20.35 0.08 12.29
C LEU A 55 19.72 1.37 12.79
N ILE A 56 20.50 2.45 12.78
CA ILE A 56 20.02 3.77 13.18
C ILE A 56 19.58 4.55 11.95
N ILE A 57 18.45 5.23 12.08
CA ILE A 57 17.95 6.20 11.10
C ILE A 57 17.75 7.56 11.76
N GLN A 58 17.72 8.59 10.94
CA GLN A 58 17.26 9.91 11.36
C GLN A 58 15.80 10.11 10.97
N ASP A 59 14.93 10.39 11.95
CA ASP A 59 13.52 10.71 11.68
C ASP A 59 13.33 12.12 11.11
N ASP A 60 12.10 12.48 10.75
CA ASP A 60 11.77 13.80 10.19
C ASP A 60 12.04 14.96 11.15
N GLY A 61 12.06 14.69 12.46
CA GLY A 61 12.41 15.67 13.50
C GLY A 61 13.91 15.77 13.76
N GLY A 62 14.75 15.07 12.97
CA GLY A 62 16.21 15.07 13.14
C GLY A 62 16.72 14.15 14.24
N ARG A 63 15.86 13.37 14.91
CA ARG A 63 16.27 12.47 16.00
C ARG A 63 16.77 11.15 15.45
N MET A 64 17.83 10.65 16.06
CA MET A 64 18.35 9.31 15.80
C MET A 64 17.53 8.29 16.56
N LYS A 65 17.08 7.24 15.87
CA LYS A 65 16.37 6.11 16.48
C LYS A 65 16.69 4.81 15.76
N PRO A 66 16.60 3.67 16.45
CA PRO A 66 16.72 2.36 15.80
C PRO A 66 15.54 2.12 14.84
N ILE A 67 15.80 1.38 13.76
CA ILE A 67 14.73 1.01 12.79
C ILE A 67 13.61 0.23 13.46
N ASN A 68 13.87 -0.65 14.41
CA ASN A 68 12.84 -1.42 15.11
C ASN A 68 11.81 -0.51 15.82
N THR A 69 12.28 0.56 16.45
CA THR A 69 11.41 1.57 17.06
C THR A 69 10.60 2.28 15.99
N PHE A 70 11.27 2.68 14.91
CA PHE A 70 10.63 3.36 13.79
C PHE A 70 9.60 2.46 13.09
N SER A 71 9.94 1.21 12.76
CA SER A 71 9.05 0.25 12.09
C SER A 71 7.79 -0.04 12.92
N SER A 72 7.94 -0.22 14.24
CA SER A 72 6.82 -0.41 15.16
C SER A 72 5.90 0.83 15.21
N GLU A 73 6.48 2.04 15.29
CA GLU A 73 5.72 3.28 15.23
C GLU A 73 4.98 3.46 13.89
N LEU A 74 5.64 3.17 12.77
CA LEU A 74 5.08 3.26 11.41
C LEU A 74 3.86 2.35 11.28
N VAL A 75 4.04 1.05 11.51
CA VAL A 75 3.00 0.05 11.34
C VAL A 75 1.80 0.36 12.24
N ARG A 76 2.05 0.73 13.51
CA ARG A 76 1.00 1.10 14.47
C ARG A 76 0.25 2.39 14.09
N LYS A 77 0.95 3.39 13.60
CA LYS A 77 0.31 4.64 13.14
C LYS A 77 -0.59 4.41 11.94
N VAL A 78 -0.17 3.58 10.98
CA VAL A 78 -0.92 3.30 9.76
C VAL A 78 -2.09 2.34 10.03
N SER A 79 -1.82 1.18 10.66
CA SER A 79 -2.77 0.07 10.75
C SER A 79 -3.46 -0.09 12.11
N LYS A 80 -3.00 0.62 13.17
CA LYS A 80 -3.43 0.40 14.56
C LYS A 80 -3.02 -0.99 15.10
N SER A 81 -2.11 -1.67 14.43
CA SER A 81 -1.49 -2.93 14.84
C SER A 81 0.03 -2.79 14.74
N ASP A 82 0.79 -3.54 15.49
CA ASP A 82 2.26 -3.64 15.40
C ASP A 82 2.73 -4.83 14.55
N THR A 83 1.78 -5.56 13.98
CA THR A 83 2.03 -6.71 13.09
C THR A 83 1.16 -6.62 11.84
N TYR A 84 1.54 -7.34 10.80
CA TYR A 84 0.72 -7.64 9.64
C TYR A 84 0.69 -9.15 9.43
N LYS A 85 -0.47 -9.78 9.67
CA LYS A 85 -0.58 -11.25 9.71
C LYS A 85 0.47 -11.81 10.69
N ASP A 86 1.31 -12.74 10.22
CA ASP A 86 2.36 -13.40 11.01
C ASP A 86 3.69 -12.61 11.01
N LEU A 87 3.76 -11.45 10.34
CA LEU A 87 4.96 -10.65 10.21
C LEU A 87 5.01 -9.59 11.34
N ASN A 88 6.14 -9.50 12.02
CA ASN A 88 6.41 -8.41 12.95
C ASN A 88 6.73 -7.10 12.19
N SER A 89 6.77 -5.98 12.91
CA SER A 89 6.98 -4.65 12.31
C SER A 89 8.28 -4.51 11.54
N ASP A 90 9.37 -5.16 11.97
CA ASP A 90 10.66 -5.12 11.28
C ASP A 90 10.60 -5.89 9.96
N GLN A 91 9.94 -7.05 9.95
CA GLN A 91 9.70 -7.81 8.72
C GLN A 91 8.80 -7.05 7.75
N VAL A 92 7.74 -6.41 8.26
CA VAL A 92 6.82 -5.58 7.48
C VAL A 92 7.58 -4.42 6.82
N PHE A 93 8.35 -3.65 7.60
CA PHE A 93 9.08 -2.50 7.09
C PHE A 93 10.19 -2.90 6.11
N LEU A 94 10.94 -3.96 6.41
CA LEU A 94 11.95 -4.49 5.49
C LEU A 94 11.32 -4.98 4.19
N SER A 95 10.17 -5.67 4.25
CA SER A 95 9.42 -6.10 3.08
C SER A 95 8.88 -4.91 2.26
N MET A 96 8.44 -3.83 2.91
CA MET A 96 8.03 -2.59 2.24
C MET A 96 9.17 -1.95 1.45
N THR A 97 10.38 -1.96 2.00
CA THR A 97 11.56 -1.41 1.31
C THR A 97 12.04 -2.30 0.15
N GLN A 98 11.89 -3.61 0.26
CA GLN A 98 12.31 -4.56 -0.78
C GLN A 98 11.28 -4.72 -1.91
N TYR A 99 9.99 -4.70 -1.57
CA TYR A 99 8.89 -5.00 -2.50
C TYR A 99 7.75 -3.97 -2.40
N PRO A 100 8.02 -2.67 -2.54
CA PRO A 100 7.03 -1.61 -2.32
C PRO A 100 5.76 -1.80 -3.17
N GLN A 101 5.89 -2.31 -4.40
CA GLN A 101 4.76 -2.50 -5.34
C GLN A 101 3.69 -3.45 -4.78
N LEU A 102 4.07 -4.45 -3.98
CA LEU A 102 3.12 -5.35 -3.35
C LEU A 102 2.30 -4.59 -2.29
N TRP A 103 2.98 -3.76 -1.50
CA TRP A 103 2.38 -3.04 -0.38
C TRP A 103 1.43 -1.90 -0.77
N TYR A 104 1.51 -1.38 -2.01
CA TYR A 104 0.51 -0.45 -2.54
C TYR A 104 -0.91 -1.03 -2.54
N ASN A 105 -1.03 -2.35 -2.71
CA ASN A 105 -2.31 -3.07 -2.80
C ASN A 105 -2.75 -3.68 -1.46
N VAL A 106 -1.92 -3.64 -0.43
CA VAL A 106 -2.25 -4.20 0.89
C VAL A 106 -3.20 -3.27 1.64
N PRO A 107 -4.39 -3.74 2.09
CA PRO A 107 -5.32 -2.95 2.88
C PRO A 107 -4.80 -2.84 4.33
N MET A 108 -3.93 -1.85 4.59
CA MET A 108 -3.38 -1.63 5.92
C MET A 108 -3.65 -0.23 6.50
N ILE A 109 -4.15 0.73 5.71
CA ILE A 109 -4.49 2.06 6.21
C ILE A 109 -5.80 1.97 6.98
N TYR A 110 -5.71 2.06 8.29
CA TYR A 110 -6.88 2.02 9.17
C TYR A 110 -7.75 3.27 9.02
N LEU A 111 -9.03 3.10 8.71
CA LEU A 111 -10.05 4.13 8.64
C LEU A 111 -11.01 4.00 9.82
N LYS A 112 -11.17 5.09 10.56
CA LYS A 112 -12.11 5.15 11.70
C LYS A 112 -13.54 4.96 11.21
N LYS A 113 -14.39 4.31 12.02
CA LYS A 113 -15.83 4.22 11.77
C LYS A 113 -16.48 5.58 11.99
N GLY A 114 -17.62 5.81 11.32
CA GLY A 114 -18.46 6.99 11.50
C GLY A 114 -18.24 8.10 10.48
N ASN A 115 -17.26 7.98 9.59
CA ASN A 115 -17.09 8.86 8.42
C ASN A 115 -16.97 8.03 7.15
N ASP A 116 -18.12 7.67 6.59
CA ASP A 116 -18.17 6.85 5.36
C ASP A 116 -17.83 7.65 4.10
N SER A 117 -17.76 8.99 4.21
CA SER A 117 -17.41 9.85 3.07
C SER A 117 -16.03 9.51 2.51
N ILE A 118 -15.03 9.23 3.37
CA ILE A 118 -13.70 8.83 2.93
C ILE A 118 -13.80 7.53 2.12
N ARG A 119 -14.52 6.51 2.63
CA ARG A 119 -14.71 5.21 1.96
C ARG A 119 -15.40 5.37 0.61
N ASN A 120 -16.45 6.17 0.55
CA ASN A 120 -17.18 6.47 -0.69
C ASN A 120 -16.27 7.15 -1.73
N ILE A 121 -15.46 8.14 -1.31
CA ILE A 121 -14.54 8.86 -2.21
C ILE A 121 -13.46 7.93 -2.77
N ILE A 122 -12.90 7.06 -1.94
CA ILE A 122 -11.85 6.15 -2.39
C ILE A 122 -12.40 4.89 -3.05
N GLY A 123 -13.71 4.61 -2.96
CA GLY A 123 -14.40 3.52 -3.65
C GLY A 123 -14.23 2.17 -2.97
N ILE A 124 -14.24 2.11 -1.62
CA ILE A 124 -14.23 0.87 -0.87
C ILE A 124 -15.55 0.68 -0.09
N PRO A 125 -15.93 -0.56 0.28
CA PRO A 125 -17.11 -0.84 1.10
C PRO A 125 -17.12 -0.09 2.43
N SER A 126 -18.31 0.30 2.90
CA SER A 126 -18.49 1.06 4.15
C SER A 126 -18.09 0.26 5.40
N GLU A 127 -18.17 -1.07 5.33
CA GLU A 127 -17.79 -2.01 6.38
C GLU A 127 -16.27 -2.22 6.50
N ASP A 128 -15.51 -1.89 5.46
CA ASP A 128 -14.08 -2.08 5.45
C ASP A 128 -13.38 -1.16 6.44
N LYS A 129 -12.59 -1.77 7.32
CA LYS A 129 -11.79 -1.05 8.32
C LYS A 129 -10.46 -0.55 7.76
N TYR A 130 -9.99 -1.18 6.69
CA TYR A 130 -8.67 -0.94 6.11
C TYR A 130 -8.78 -0.67 4.62
N ALA A 131 -7.99 0.28 4.16
CA ALA A 131 -7.87 0.63 2.74
C ALA A 131 -6.45 0.36 2.24
N PRO A 132 -6.27 -0.11 0.99
CA PRO A 132 -4.96 -0.13 0.36
C PRO A 132 -4.56 1.28 -0.09
N LEU A 133 -3.25 1.55 -0.15
CA LEU A 133 -2.75 2.86 -0.58
C LEU A 133 -3.25 3.27 -1.97
N ILE A 134 -3.29 2.31 -2.90
CA ILE A 134 -3.73 2.55 -4.29
C ILE A 134 -5.16 3.11 -4.37
N ALA A 135 -6.05 2.79 -3.42
CA ALA A 135 -7.44 3.25 -3.43
C ALA A 135 -7.56 4.78 -3.29
N PHE A 136 -6.56 5.44 -2.71
CA PHE A 136 -6.53 6.88 -2.51
C PHE A 136 -6.17 7.68 -3.77
N PHE A 137 -5.80 7.01 -4.85
CA PHE A 137 -5.43 7.64 -6.12
C PHE A 137 -6.40 7.23 -7.22
N ASP A 138 -6.66 8.12 -8.16
CA ASP A 138 -7.42 7.80 -9.36
C ASP A 138 -6.52 7.13 -10.42
N HIS A 139 -7.12 6.76 -11.57
CA HIS A 139 -6.41 6.13 -12.68
C HIS A 139 -5.37 7.05 -13.36
N ARG A 140 -5.38 8.35 -13.06
CA ARG A 140 -4.40 9.35 -13.53
C ARG A 140 -3.34 9.65 -12.49
N GLY A 141 -3.43 9.02 -11.30
CA GLY A 141 -2.52 9.28 -10.18
C GLY A 141 -2.88 10.50 -9.33
N ASN A 142 -4.05 11.13 -9.52
CA ASN A 142 -4.48 12.25 -8.69
C ASN A 142 -4.96 11.75 -7.33
N TYR A 143 -4.64 12.51 -6.28
CA TYR A 143 -5.05 12.19 -4.93
C TYR A 143 -6.53 12.54 -4.68
N LYS A 144 -7.36 11.54 -4.42
CA LYS A 144 -8.82 11.69 -4.32
C LYS A 144 -9.29 12.57 -3.16
N LEU A 145 -8.51 12.69 -2.09
CA LEU A 145 -8.90 13.49 -0.91
C LEU A 145 -8.50 14.95 -1.00
N GLU A 146 -7.74 15.39 -2.00
CA GLU A 146 -7.13 16.71 -2.11
C GLU A 146 -8.11 17.86 -1.84
N LYS A 147 -9.28 17.82 -2.50
CA LYS A 147 -10.31 18.87 -2.36
C LYS A 147 -10.78 19.05 -0.91
N HIS A 148 -11.03 17.96 -0.19
CA HIS A 148 -11.51 18.00 1.19
C HIS A 148 -10.42 18.39 2.16
N LEU A 149 -9.17 18.02 1.87
CA LEU A 149 -8.01 18.37 2.70
C LEU A 149 -7.65 19.86 2.60
N ALA A 150 -7.81 20.46 1.41
CA ALA A 150 -7.57 21.89 1.24
C ALA A 150 -8.45 22.74 2.18
N GLU A 151 -9.70 22.33 2.41
CA GLU A 151 -10.61 22.97 3.36
C GLU A 151 -10.28 22.59 4.81
N ALA A 152 -9.96 21.33 5.06
CA ALA A 152 -9.68 20.84 6.40
C ALA A 152 -8.43 21.47 7.03
N TYR A 153 -7.37 21.63 6.24
CA TYR A 153 -6.11 22.26 6.72
C TYR A 153 -6.19 23.78 6.88
N LYS A 154 -7.16 24.45 6.22
CA LYS A 154 -7.39 25.90 6.39
C LYS A 154 -8.21 26.23 7.63
N ALA A 155 -8.94 25.27 8.19
CA ALA A 155 -9.79 25.49 9.35
C ALA A 155 -8.96 25.77 10.60
N ALA A 156 -9.18 26.91 11.27
CA ALA A 156 -8.50 27.26 12.51
C ALA A 156 -8.77 26.22 13.62
N VAL A 157 -10.00 25.69 13.65
CA VAL A 157 -10.42 24.58 14.54
C VAL A 157 -11.16 23.53 13.69
N PRO A 158 -10.46 22.50 13.21
CA PRO A 158 -11.11 21.45 12.42
C PRO A 158 -12.19 20.73 13.21
N ASN A 159 -13.37 20.56 12.61
CA ASN A 159 -14.43 19.72 13.15
C ASN A 159 -14.07 18.21 13.03
N GLN A 160 -14.91 17.32 13.59
CA GLN A 160 -14.61 15.89 13.59
C GLN A 160 -14.46 15.30 12.17
N PHE A 161 -15.32 15.72 11.24
CA PHE A 161 -15.24 15.30 9.82
C PHE A 161 -13.89 15.67 9.21
N GLN A 162 -13.46 16.92 9.38
CA GLN A 162 -12.17 17.41 8.88
C GLN A 162 -10.98 16.70 9.55
N LYS A 163 -11.07 16.44 10.87
CA LYS A 163 -10.05 15.67 11.61
C LYS A 163 -9.86 14.26 11.06
N ASP A 164 -10.95 13.60 10.67
CA ASP A 164 -10.88 12.25 10.11
C ASP A 164 -10.17 12.25 8.74
N PHE A 165 -10.40 13.26 7.89
CA PHE A 165 -9.66 13.44 6.63
C PHE A 165 -8.18 13.70 6.86
N ILE A 166 -7.84 14.60 7.80
CA ILE A 166 -6.45 14.90 8.16
C ILE A 166 -5.75 13.65 8.73
N GLU A 167 -6.45 12.85 9.55
CA GLU A 167 -5.89 11.60 10.09
C GLU A 167 -5.63 10.57 8.98
N ALA A 168 -6.57 10.43 8.04
CA ALA A 168 -6.38 9.54 6.88
C ALA A 168 -5.20 10.00 6.02
N ASP A 169 -5.12 11.29 5.72
CA ASP A 169 -4.03 11.89 4.95
C ASP A 169 -2.65 11.65 5.58
N LYS A 170 -2.53 11.86 6.90
CA LYS A 170 -1.28 11.58 7.62
C LYS A 170 -0.83 10.13 7.49
N LYS A 171 -1.76 9.18 7.51
CA LYS A 171 -1.45 7.75 7.33
C LYS A 171 -1.05 7.42 5.89
N VAL A 172 -1.75 8.00 4.91
CA VAL A 172 -1.43 7.87 3.48
C VAL A 172 -0.02 8.39 3.22
N ASN A 173 0.28 9.62 3.66
CA ASN A 173 1.60 10.24 3.47
C ASN A 173 2.71 9.44 4.16
N LEU A 174 2.46 8.95 5.38
CA LEU A 174 3.44 8.16 6.12
C LEU A 174 3.74 6.82 5.40
N LEU A 175 2.71 6.11 4.93
CA LEU A 175 2.87 4.87 4.19
C LEU A 175 3.54 5.12 2.83
N TYR A 176 3.12 6.16 2.12
CA TYR A 176 3.73 6.54 0.84
C TYR A 176 5.22 6.85 0.99
N SER A 177 5.61 7.62 2.01
CA SER A 177 7.02 7.95 2.29
C SER A 177 7.85 6.70 2.65
N ALA A 178 7.23 5.72 3.33
CA ALA A 178 7.88 4.45 3.62
C ALA A 178 8.11 3.62 2.34
N LEU A 179 7.10 3.51 1.47
CA LEU A 179 7.18 2.73 0.24
C LEU A 179 8.07 3.39 -0.83
N SER A 180 8.17 4.72 -0.84
CA SER A 180 9.07 5.46 -1.74
C SER A 180 10.53 5.50 -1.26
N GLY A 181 10.82 4.95 -0.08
CA GLY A 181 12.16 4.96 0.51
C GLY A 181 12.61 6.29 1.12
N GLN A 182 11.85 7.37 0.94
CA GLN A 182 12.21 8.73 1.41
C GLN A 182 12.43 8.83 2.92
N ILE A 183 11.78 7.95 3.67
CA ILE A 183 11.82 7.94 5.13
C ILE A 183 13.08 7.24 5.67
N LEU A 184 13.76 6.43 4.86
CA LEU A 184 14.92 5.63 5.26
C LEU A 184 16.21 6.47 5.17
N ARG A 185 16.36 7.45 6.06
CA ARG A 185 17.54 8.32 6.13
C ARG A 185 18.62 7.63 6.97
N ILE A 186 19.48 6.86 6.32
CA ILE A 186 20.54 6.06 6.96
C ILE A 186 21.95 6.55 6.60
N PHE A 187 22.08 7.52 5.70
CA PHE A 187 23.37 8.03 5.24
C PHE A 187 23.64 9.42 5.83
N PRO A 188 24.62 9.56 6.75
CA PRO A 188 25.04 10.86 7.23
C PRO A 188 25.70 11.65 6.11
N ILE A 189 25.44 12.96 6.02
CA ILE A 189 26.16 13.86 5.13
C ILE A 189 27.44 14.31 5.83
N PRO A 190 28.64 14.01 5.30
CA PRO A 190 29.90 14.43 5.92
C PRO A 190 29.99 15.95 6.03
N TYR A 191 30.47 16.42 7.18
CA TYR A 191 30.69 17.85 7.47
C TYR A 191 29.45 18.75 7.42
N GLU A 192 28.25 18.19 7.40
CA GLU A 192 27.02 18.95 7.46
C GLU A 192 26.78 19.44 8.91
N PRO A 193 26.65 20.78 9.14
CA PRO A 193 26.66 21.35 10.50
C PRO A 193 25.43 20.98 11.34
N ASN A 194 24.32 20.58 10.70
CA ASN A 194 23.09 20.18 11.38
C ASN A 194 22.93 18.67 11.56
N ASN A 195 24.00 17.88 11.31
CA ASN A 195 23.96 16.41 11.34
C ASN A 195 22.82 15.79 10.52
N LYS A 196 22.56 16.36 9.35
CA LYS A 196 21.50 15.89 8.46
C LYS A 196 21.87 14.57 7.79
N TRP A 197 20.92 13.63 7.80
CA TRP A 197 21.03 12.37 7.10
C TRP A 197 20.09 12.34 5.90
N VAL A 198 20.42 11.54 4.90
CA VAL A 198 19.63 11.38 3.68
C VAL A 198 19.25 9.93 3.43
N SER A 199 18.19 9.74 2.68
CA SER A 199 17.85 8.47 2.05
C SER A 199 18.67 8.28 0.77
N TYR A 200 18.65 7.08 0.21
CA TYR A 200 19.23 6.78 -1.10
C TYR A 200 18.42 7.39 -2.23
#